data_ca25f2c9fb2518e4f4e42ef429a994c3
#
_entry.id   ca25f2c9fb2518e4f4e42ef429a994c3
#
_cell.length_a   1.000
_cell.length_b   1.000
_cell.length_c   1.000
_cell.angle_alpha   90.00
_cell.angle_beta   90.00
_cell.angle_gamma   90.00
#
_symmetry.space_group_name_H-M   'P 1'
#
loop_
_entity.id
_entity.type
_entity.pdbx_description
1 polymer ?
#
loop_
_entity_poly.entity_id
_entity_poly.type
_entity_poly.pdbx_seq_one_letter_code
_entity_poly.pdbx_strand_id
1 'polypeptide(L)'
;MIKLIVGTKGSGKTKAMIDQINDAVKTSKGNVVVVEKGMKLTYDIAPAARLIDLDEYKISGGEMLYGFVAGLMASNYDITDLYIDGILKVLDHDINRLGVVLDEMAAIAGDSVKVTVTVSADEAALTHDVKKYL
;
A
#
# COMPACT_ATOMS: atom_id res chain seq x y z
N MET A 1 2.08 -11.46 1.13
CA MET A 1 2.68 -11.04 2.42
C MET A 1 2.55 -9.53 2.58
N ILE A 2 2.06 -9.07 3.71
CA ILE A 2 1.89 -7.64 4.00
C ILE A 2 2.87 -7.19 5.06
N LYS A 3 3.48 -6.02 4.85
CA LYS A 3 4.30 -5.31 5.82
C LYS A 3 3.85 -3.86 5.94
N LEU A 4 3.86 -3.34 7.15
CA LEU A 4 3.51 -1.95 7.43
C LEU A 4 4.74 -1.10 7.68
N ILE A 5 4.67 0.15 7.21
CA ILE A 5 5.58 1.21 7.63
C ILE A 5 4.72 2.19 8.42
N VAL A 6 4.91 2.24 9.72
CA VAL A 6 4.05 3.00 10.64
C VAL A 6 4.83 4.19 11.21
N GLY A 7 4.16 5.30 11.33
CA GLY A 7 4.74 6.49 11.95
C GLY A 7 3.79 7.66 11.86
N THR A 8 3.97 8.62 12.76
CA THR A 8 3.22 9.86 12.71
C THR A 8 3.67 10.70 11.52
N LYS A 9 2.89 11.71 11.17
CA LYS A 9 3.23 12.63 10.08
C LYS A 9 4.62 13.24 10.32
N GLY A 10 5.47 13.21 9.28
CA GLY A 10 6.84 13.73 9.37
C GLY A 10 7.86 12.76 9.92
N SER A 11 7.49 11.50 10.18
CA SER A 11 8.41 10.48 10.71
C SER A 11 9.35 9.86 9.67
N GLY A 12 9.19 10.19 8.38
CA GLY A 12 10.03 9.67 7.30
C GLY A 12 9.51 8.37 6.68
N LYS A 13 8.28 7.94 6.96
CA LYS A 13 7.75 6.69 6.41
C LYS A 13 7.57 6.71 4.90
N THR A 14 7.19 7.85 4.33
CA THR A 14 7.04 7.99 2.87
C THR A 14 8.40 7.89 2.18
N LYS A 15 9.44 8.53 2.75
CA LYS A 15 10.80 8.41 2.22
C LYS A 15 11.30 6.97 2.28
N ALA A 16 11.06 6.28 3.37
CA ALA A 16 11.42 4.86 3.51
C ALA A 16 10.76 4.01 2.44
N MET A 17 9.48 4.26 2.17
CA MET A 17 8.75 3.55 1.13
C MET A 17 9.29 3.87 -0.27
N ILE A 18 9.60 5.14 -0.55
CA ILE A 18 10.21 5.55 -1.84
C ILE A 18 11.51 4.79 -2.08
N ASP A 19 12.37 4.71 -1.08
CA ASP A 19 13.62 3.97 -1.18
C ASP A 19 13.37 2.50 -1.49
N GLN A 20 12.40 1.87 -0.85
CA GLN A 20 12.03 0.49 -1.12
C GLN A 20 11.48 0.30 -2.54
N ILE A 21 10.64 1.22 -3.01
CA ILE A 21 10.09 1.17 -4.37
C ILE A 21 11.22 1.21 -5.39
N ASN A 22 12.15 2.14 -5.24
CA ASN A 22 13.25 2.32 -6.20
C ASN A 22 14.20 1.13 -6.19
N ASP A 23 14.41 0.50 -5.05
CA ASP A 23 15.17 -0.74 -4.96
C ASP A 23 14.42 -1.91 -5.61
N ALA A 24 13.11 -2.02 -5.37
CA ALA A 24 12.29 -3.08 -5.96
C ALA A 24 12.29 -3.01 -7.48
N VAL A 25 12.23 -1.82 -8.06
CA VAL A 25 12.30 -1.62 -9.52
C VAL A 25 13.60 -2.18 -10.09
N LYS A 26 14.71 -2.09 -9.36
CA LYS A 26 16.01 -2.59 -9.81
C LYS A 26 16.15 -4.10 -9.68
N THR A 27 15.50 -4.70 -8.69
CA THR A 27 15.72 -6.09 -8.31
C THR A 27 14.59 -7.03 -8.66
N SER A 28 13.36 -6.52 -8.79
CA SER A 28 12.21 -7.34 -9.13
C SER A 28 12.25 -7.83 -10.56
N LYS A 29 11.78 -9.06 -10.77
CA LYS A 29 11.64 -9.65 -12.12
C LYS A 29 10.25 -9.38 -12.70
N GLY A 30 9.36 -8.77 -11.94
CA GLY A 30 8.00 -8.49 -12.36
C GLY A 30 7.66 -7.01 -12.25
N ASN A 31 6.36 -6.73 -12.16
CA ASN A 31 5.86 -5.37 -12.11
C ASN A 31 5.81 -4.84 -10.67
N VAL A 32 6.22 -3.60 -10.51
CA VAL A 32 6.12 -2.84 -9.26
C VAL A 32 5.01 -1.83 -9.43
N VAL A 33 4.00 -1.89 -8.58
CA VAL A 33 2.82 -1.03 -8.62
C VAL A 33 2.74 -0.21 -7.34
N VAL A 34 2.50 1.07 -7.48
CA VAL A 34 2.37 2.01 -6.37
C VAL A 34 1.01 2.67 -6.43
N VAL A 35 0.28 2.64 -5.34
CA VAL A 35 -1.07 3.18 -5.21
C VAL A 35 -1.05 4.27 -4.15
N GLU A 36 -1.59 5.42 -4.49
CA GLU A 36 -1.71 6.53 -3.54
C GLU A 36 -2.98 7.33 -3.82
N LYS A 37 -3.45 8.04 -2.82
CA LYS A 37 -4.53 9.02 -2.99
C LYS A 37 -3.88 10.36 -3.39
N GLY A 38 -3.87 10.65 -4.69
CA GLY A 38 -3.15 11.79 -5.26
C GLY A 38 -1.94 11.35 -6.07
N MET A 39 -1.10 12.32 -6.47
CA MET A 39 0.07 12.08 -7.32
C MET A 39 1.35 12.70 -6.74
N LYS A 40 1.48 12.67 -5.43
CA LYS A 40 2.62 13.31 -4.74
C LYS A 40 3.95 12.62 -5.03
N LEU A 41 3.93 11.32 -5.31
CA LEU A 41 5.14 10.53 -5.51
C LEU A 41 5.68 10.55 -6.94
N THR A 42 5.01 11.25 -7.86
CA THR A 42 5.31 11.21 -9.30
C THR A 42 6.80 11.41 -9.62
N TYR A 43 7.44 12.37 -8.96
CA TYR A 43 8.83 12.72 -9.26
C TYR A 43 9.86 11.98 -8.39
N ASP A 44 9.40 11.23 -7.39
CA ASP A 44 10.27 10.58 -6.41
C ASP A 44 10.53 9.12 -6.71
N ILE A 45 9.68 8.49 -7.53
CA ILE A 45 9.81 7.08 -7.86
C ILE A 45 10.25 6.87 -9.30
N ALA A 46 10.95 5.75 -9.53
CA ALA A 46 11.42 5.39 -10.87
C ALA A 46 10.25 5.21 -11.84
N PRO A 47 10.38 5.67 -13.10
CA PRO A 47 9.29 5.57 -14.09
C PRO A 47 8.84 4.14 -14.40
N ALA A 48 9.69 3.15 -14.12
CA ALA A 48 9.34 1.74 -14.33
C ALA A 48 8.29 1.25 -13.32
N ALA A 49 8.12 1.94 -12.17
CA ALA A 49 7.04 1.65 -11.25
C ALA A 49 5.75 2.27 -11.77
N ARG A 50 4.67 1.50 -11.76
CA ARG A 50 3.34 2.01 -12.17
C ARG A 50 2.72 2.74 -10.99
N LEU A 51 2.59 4.06 -11.10
CA LEU A 51 1.91 4.88 -10.10
C LEU A 51 0.45 5.05 -10.45
N ILE A 52 -0.44 4.74 -9.51
CA ILE A 52 -1.89 4.85 -9.69
C ILE A 52 -2.45 5.80 -8.64
N ASP A 53 -3.16 6.83 -9.11
CA ASP A 53 -3.88 7.76 -8.25
C ASP A 53 -5.31 7.24 -8.00
N LEU A 54 -5.62 6.90 -6.78
CA LEU A 54 -6.94 6.41 -6.39
C LEU A 54 -8.04 7.46 -6.62
N ASP A 55 -7.71 8.74 -6.53
CA ASP A 55 -8.68 9.81 -6.77
C ASP A 55 -9.11 9.86 -8.24
N GLU A 56 -8.22 9.53 -9.17
CA GLU A 56 -8.53 9.48 -10.60
C GLU A 56 -9.65 8.46 -10.89
N TYR A 57 -9.65 7.36 -10.16
CA TYR A 57 -10.62 6.27 -10.33
C TYR A 57 -11.73 6.32 -9.28
N LYS A 58 -11.79 7.41 -8.50
CA LYS A 58 -12.83 7.66 -7.49
C LYS A 58 -12.95 6.53 -6.46
N ILE A 59 -11.83 5.97 -6.08
CA ILE A 59 -11.77 4.89 -5.09
C ILE A 59 -11.65 5.49 -3.69
N SER A 60 -12.62 5.15 -2.84
CA SER A 60 -12.61 5.56 -1.44
C SER A 60 -13.25 4.46 -0.58
N GLY A 61 -12.76 4.34 0.65
CA GLY A 61 -13.23 3.32 1.58
C GLY A 61 -12.59 1.96 1.39
N GLY A 62 -12.69 1.13 2.41
CA GLY A 62 -12.01 -0.16 2.47
C GLY A 62 -12.50 -1.16 1.43
N GLU A 63 -13.80 -1.21 1.19
CA GLU A 63 -14.38 -2.15 0.23
C GLU A 63 -13.94 -1.85 -1.20
N MET A 64 -13.96 -0.57 -1.58
CA MET A 64 -13.50 -0.17 -2.90
C MET A 64 -12.01 -0.41 -3.07
N LEU A 65 -11.21 -0.10 -2.04
CA LEU A 65 -9.78 -0.34 -2.08
C LEU A 65 -9.49 -1.83 -2.25
N TYR A 66 -10.14 -2.68 -1.48
CA TYR A 66 -9.99 -4.13 -1.60
C TYR A 66 -10.34 -4.60 -3.02
N GLY A 67 -11.50 -4.18 -3.54
CA GLY A 67 -11.92 -4.56 -4.89
C GLY A 67 -10.93 -4.10 -5.96
N PHE A 68 -10.39 -2.91 -5.82
CA PHE A 68 -9.39 -2.39 -6.74
C PHE A 68 -8.10 -3.24 -6.70
N VAL A 69 -7.60 -3.54 -5.51
CA VAL A 69 -6.41 -4.38 -5.34
C VAL A 69 -6.65 -5.79 -5.88
N ALA A 70 -7.81 -6.37 -5.58
CA ALA A 70 -8.18 -7.68 -6.10
C ALA A 70 -8.22 -7.68 -7.64
N GLY A 71 -8.77 -6.62 -8.23
CA GLY A 71 -8.79 -6.45 -9.68
C GLY A 71 -7.40 -6.31 -10.28
N LEU A 72 -6.50 -5.56 -9.64
CA LEU A 72 -5.11 -5.45 -10.06
C LEU A 72 -4.46 -6.84 -10.10
N MET A 73 -4.58 -7.60 -9.04
CA MET A 73 -3.96 -8.91 -8.94
C MET A 73 -4.57 -9.93 -9.91
N ALA A 74 -5.89 -9.85 -10.10
CA ALA A 74 -6.59 -10.73 -11.04
C ALA A 74 -6.21 -10.47 -12.49
N SER A 75 -5.93 -9.20 -12.84
CA SER A 75 -5.64 -8.81 -14.21
C SER A 75 -4.16 -8.89 -14.58
N ASN A 76 -3.26 -8.98 -13.60
CA ASN A 76 -1.81 -8.93 -13.85
C ASN A 76 -1.05 -9.87 -12.90
N TYR A 77 -0.74 -11.06 -13.36
CA TYR A 77 0.02 -12.05 -12.60
C TYR A 77 1.51 -11.72 -12.49
N ASP A 78 1.97 -10.67 -13.19
CA ASP A 78 3.38 -10.28 -13.15
C ASP A 78 3.70 -9.29 -12.03
N ILE A 79 2.70 -8.83 -11.27
CA ILE A 79 2.93 -7.97 -10.12
C ILE A 79 3.68 -8.75 -9.03
N THR A 80 4.85 -8.25 -8.65
CA THR A 80 5.65 -8.82 -7.56
C THR A 80 5.60 -7.98 -6.30
N ASP A 81 5.44 -6.66 -6.45
CA ASP A 81 5.47 -5.71 -5.34
C ASP A 81 4.35 -4.70 -5.53
N LEU A 82 3.55 -4.53 -4.48
CA LEU A 82 2.49 -3.52 -4.40
C LEU A 82 2.74 -2.63 -3.20
N TYR A 83 2.75 -1.33 -3.43
CA TYR A 83 2.92 -0.31 -2.39
C TYR A 83 1.66 0.52 -2.29
N ILE A 84 1.18 0.75 -1.08
CA ILE A 84 0.01 1.60 -0.82
C ILE A 84 0.43 2.70 0.15
N ASP A 85 0.48 3.94 -0.31
CA ASP A 85 0.86 5.07 0.52
C ASP A 85 -0.37 5.73 1.14
N GLY A 86 -0.34 5.90 2.46
CA GLY A 86 -1.36 6.63 3.18
C GLY A 86 -2.72 5.93 3.24
N ILE A 87 -2.73 4.65 3.60
CA ILE A 87 -3.97 3.87 3.60
C ILE A 87 -5.09 4.50 4.44
N LEU A 88 -4.77 5.16 5.55
CA LEU A 88 -5.81 5.79 6.39
C LEU A 88 -6.53 6.92 5.69
N LYS A 89 -5.90 7.60 4.72
CA LYS A 89 -6.58 8.60 3.90
C LYS A 89 -7.67 7.96 3.05
N VAL A 90 -7.44 6.76 2.57
CA VAL A 90 -8.41 6.01 1.78
C VAL A 90 -9.55 5.51 2.65
N LEU A 91 -9.27 5.16 3.90
CA LEU A 91 -10.22 4.64 4.88
C LEU A 91 -10.93 5.75 5.67
N ASP A 92 -10.84 7.01 5.21
CA ASP A 92 -11.44 8.17 5.87
C ASP A 92 -10.99 8.30 7.34
N HIS A 93 -9.71 8.01 7.58
CA HIS A 93 -9.06 8.04 8.89
C HIS A 93 -9.67 7.11 9.95
N ASP A 94 -10.47 6.13 9.52
CA ASP A 94 -11.04 5.14 10.43
C ASP A 94 -10.08 3.98 10.66
N ILE A 95 -9.29 4.08 11.72
CA ILE A 95 -8.29 3.07 12.07
C ILE A 95 -8.92 1.71 12.40
N ASN A 96 -10.19 1.69 12.79
CA ASN A 96 -10.88 0.44 13.13
C ASN A 96 -11.20 -0.40 11.89
N ARG A 97 -11.16 0.19 10.70
CA ARG A 97 -11.35 -0.51 9.43
C ARG A 97 -10.06 -1.14 8.90
N LEU A 98 -8.92 -0.72 9.43
CA LEU A 98 -7.62 -1.10 8.88
C LEU A 98 -7.39 -2.62 8.94
N GLY A 99 -7.68 -3.25 10.07
CA GLY A 99 -7.43 -4.68 10.26
C GLY A 99 -8.17 -5.56 9.23
N VAL A 100 -9.44 -5.27 9.00
CA VAL A 100 -10.26 -6.04 8.04
C VAL A 100 -9.70 -5.90 6.63
N VAL A 101 -9.36 -4.68 6.21
CA VAL A 101 -8.82 -4.43 4.87
C VAL A 101 -7.48 -5.12 4.68
N LEU A 102 -6.60 -5.06 5.67
CA LEU A 102 -5.30 -5.72 5.61
C LEU A 102 -5.45 -7.24 5.53
N ASP A 103 -6.35 -7.82 6.33
CA ASP A 103 -6.59 -9.27 6.30
C ASP A 103 -7.13 -9.72 4.94
N GLU A 104 -8.05 -8.97 4.35
CA GLU A 104 -8.58 -9.27 3.03
C GLU A 104 -7.51 -9.20 1.95
N MET A 105 -6.67 -8.15 1.99
CA MET A 105 -5.57 -8.01 1.03
C MET A 105 -4.51 -9.10 1.23
N ALA A 106 -4.20 -9.47 2.47
CA ALA A 106 -3.25 -10.52 2.76
C ALA A 106 -3.70 -11.86 2.17
N ALA A 107 -4.99 -12.15 2.25
CA ALA A 107 -5.56 -13.39 1.71
C ALA A 107 -5.37 -13.51 0.20
N ILE A 108 -5.56 -12.40 -0.55
CA ILE A 108 -5.41 -12.43 -2.01
C ILE A 108 -3.96 -12.28 -2.47
N ALA A 109 -3.11 -11.62 -1.69
CA ALA A 109 -1.69 -11.49 -2.02
C ALA A 109 -0.92 -12.81 -1.80
N GLY A 110 -1.27 -13.52 -0.75
CA GLY A 110 -0.57 -14.74 -0.37
C GLY A 110 0.93 -14.50 -0.22
N ASP A 111 1.73 -15.45 -0.68
CA ASP A 111 3.19 -15.33 -0.69
C ASP A 111 3.74 -14.82 -2.02
N SER A 112 2.86 -14.64 -3.02
CA SER A 112 3.26 -14.28 -4.39
C SER A 112 3.56 -12.80 -4.56
N VAL A 113 2.88 -11.93 -3.81
CA VAL A 113 3.01 -10.49 -3.92
C VAL A 113 3.41 -9.91 -2.57
N LYS A 114 4.47 -9.09 -2.59
CA LYS A 114 4.85 -8.31 -1.41
C LYS A 114 4.04 -7.03 -1.40
N VAL A 115 3.25 -6.83 -0.35
CA VAL A 115 2.44 -5.62 -0.17
C VAL A 115 3.03 -4.81 0.97
N THR A 116 3.38 -3.57 0.69
CA THR A 116 3.92 -2.63 1.68
C THR A 116 2.97 -1.46 1.81
N VAL A 117 2.55 -1.15 3.03
CA VAL A 117 1.53 -0.14 3.30
C VAL A 117 2.06 0.86 4.31
N THR A 118 1.94 2.15 4.01
CA THR A 118 2.25 3.18 5.00
C THR A 118 1.00 3.55 5.80
N VAL A 119 1.18 3.67 7.11
CA VAL A 119 0.11 4.01 8.05
C VAL A 119 0.52 5.23 8.86
N SER A 120 -0.19 6.34 8.68
CA SER A 120 0.06 7.58 9.43
C SER A 120 -0.63 7.54 10.78
N ALA A 121 -0.02 6.87 11.73
CA ALA A 121 -0.52 6.74 13.10
C ALA A 121 0.63 6.44 14.03
N ASP A 122 0.43 6.71 15.31
CA ASP A 122 1.32 6.22 16.36
C ASP A 122 1.13 4.70 16.45
N GLU A 123 2.23 3.96 16.57
CA GLU A 123 2.17 2.50 16.70
C GLU A 123 1.29 2.07 17.88
N ALA A 124 1.28 2.85 18.96
CA ALA A 124 0.44 2.58 20.13
C ALA A 124 -1.07 2.68 19.83
N ALA A 125 -1.45 3.39 18.76
CA ALA A 125 -2.85 3.54 18.35
C ALA A 125 -3.35 2.36 17.50
N LEU A 126 -2.47 1.47 17.06
CA LEU A 126 -2.85 0.33 16.25
C LEU A 126 -3.59 -0.72 17.08
N THR A 127 -4.62 -1.29 16.50
CA THR A 127 -5.35 -2.40 17.14
C THR A 127 -4.51 -3.67 17.11
N HIS A 128 -4.83 -4.62 17.97
CA HIS A 128 -4.06 -5.86 18.10
C HIS A 128 -3.98 -6.65 16.79
N ASP A 129 -5.07 -6.69 16.05
CA ASP A 129 -5.16 -7.41 14.77
C ASP A 129 -4.30 -6.80 13.66
N VAL A 130 -3.96 -5.50 13.78
CA VAL A 130 -3.09 -4.81 12.82
C VAL A 130 -1.62 -5.03 13.14
N LYS A 131 -1.28 -5.14 14.41
CA LYS A 131 0.12 -5.25 14.87
C LYS A 131 0.87 -6.46 14.32
N LYS A 132 0.16 -7.51 13.93
CA LYS A 132 0.79 -8.70 13.33
C LYS A 132 1.47 -8.41 12.00
N TYR A 133 1.18 -7.27 11.38
CA TYR A 133 1.79 -6.87 10.11
C TYR A 133 2.99 -5.92 10.26
N LEU A 134 3.37 -5.59 11.48
CA LEU A 134 4.53 -4.73 11.76
C LEU A 134 5.86 -5.38 11.36
#